data_fa1353869858d0d018a3bf6a47fd9d43
#
_entry.id   fa1353869858d0d018a3bf6a47fd9d43
#
_cell.length_a   1.000
_cell.length_b   1.000
_cell.length_c   1.000
_cell.angle_alpha   90.00
_cell.angle_beta   90.00
_cell.angle_gamma   90.00
#
_symmetry.space_group_name_H-M   'P 1'
#
loop_
_entity.id
_entity.type
_entity.pdbx_description
1 polymer ?
#
loop_
_entity_poly.entity_id
_entity_poly.type
_entity_poly.pdbx_seq_one_letter_code
_entity_poly.pdbx_strand_id
1 'polypeptide(L)'
;MKKIVIICLAVAMTGCGIYKPYTRPEIQTDGLYGDAESADTMTLGNLRWQEVFTDPALQSLIEEGLANNTDLQSAQWRVKEAEATLKSARLAYLPSFNFAPQGSISSFDNQNTTKTYSIPVTASWQIDIFNGLTNAKRKAKALYAQSQQYEQAVKTQLIANIANLYYTLLMLDSQQEVTRETAMKWEQSVETMRALKAAGMTNEAGVAQYEGNYFAVVASLRDIETSIRQTENSLCSILGIAPQQIERGSLDAQQLPEQIVVGVPVQMLSNRPDVRSAEYALMQAYYATSQARSALYPSITLSGTAGWTNSAGAMIVNPGKLLLTAAGSLLQPIFNAGANRAQVKIMKAQQEEAKLSFQQTLLNAGAEVNNALTQYQNARAKTDLRINQIE
;
A
#
# COMPACT_ATOMS: atom_id res chain seq x y z
N MET A 1 -6.44 40.69 40.20
CA MET A 1 -6.15 39.29 39.84
C MET A 1 -7.30 38.60 39.11
N LYS A 2 -8.56 38.62 39.58
CA LYS A 2 -9.71 37.99 38.88
C LYS A 2 -9.91 38.49 37.43
N LYS A 3 -9.74 39.78 37.12
CA LYS A 3 -9.89 40.35 35.77
C LYS A 3 -8.78 39.91 34.79
N ILE A 4 -7.55 39.68 35.30
CA ILE A 4 -6.42 39.19 34.45
C ILE A 4 -6.62 37.72 34.09
N VAL A 5 -7.13 36.91 35.02
CA VAL A 5 -7.46 35.49 34.77
C VAL A 5 -8.57 35.36 33.73
N ILE A 6 -9.59 36.23 33.76
CA ILE A 6 -10.69 36.25 32.81
C ILE A 6 -10.19 36.68 31.41
N ILE A 7 -9.29 37.63 31.32
CA ILE A 7 -8.70 38.08 30.06
C ILE A 7 -7.78 36.96 29.47
N CYS A 8 -6.99 36.27 30.28
CA CYS A 8 -6.19 35.13 29.84
C CYS A 8 -7.07 33.95 29.38
N LEU A 9 -8.20 33.71 30.05
CA LEU A 9 -9.18 32.68 29.66
C LEU A 9 -9.88 33.05 28.36
N ALA A 10 -10.22 34.33 28.15
CA ALA A 10 -10.86 34.80 26.90
C ALA A 10 -9.91 34.76 25.71
N VAL A 11 -8.61 35.05 25.90
CA VAL A 11 -7.57 34.90 24.85
C VAL A 11 -7.31 33.43 24.52
N ALA A 12 -7.44 32.52 25.48
CA ALA A 12 -7.33 31.07 25.26
C ALA A 12 -8.51 30.50 24.42
N MET A 13 -9.68 31.11 24.50
CA MET A 13 -10.86 30.70 23.75
C MET A 13 -10.84 31.11 22.26
N THR A 14 -10.05 32.11 21.88
CA THR A 14 -9.90 32.52 20.47
C THR A 14 -8.94 31.63 19.66
N GLY A 15 -8.32 30.64 20.30
CA GLY A 15 -7.39 29.67 19.66
C GLY A 15 -8.01 28.65 18.71
N CYS A 16 -9.33 28.63 18.51
CA CYS A 16 -10.03 27.64 17.69
C CYS A 16 -9.75 27.72 16.18
N GLY A 17 -8.92 28.65 15.68
CA GLY A 17 -8.67 28.86 14.27
C GLY A 17 -7.22 28.68 13.79
N ILE A 18 -6.30 28.19 14.66
CA ILE A 18 -4.86 28.15 14.33
C ILE A 18 -4.53 27.13 13.22
N TYR A 19 -5.34 26.09 13.04
CA TYR A 19 -5.13 25.04 12.06
C TYR A 19 -6.31 24.94 11.11
N LYS A 20 -6.04 25.13 9.82
CA LYS A 20 -7.02 24.86 8.76
C LYS A 20 -7.20 23.35 8.61
N PRO A 21 -8.41 22.84 8.30
CA PRO A 21 -8.58 21.46 7.89
C PRO A 21 -7.78 21.17 6.62
N TYR A 22 -7.40 19.92 6.41
CA TYR A 22 -6.79 19.50 5.15
C TYR A 22 -7.75 19.77 4.00
N THR A 23 -7.27 20.38 2.95
CA THR A 23 -7.95 20.53 1.66
C THR A 23 -7.09 19.89 0.61
N ARG A 24 -7.71 19.10 -0.27
CA ARG A 24 -7.00 18.47 -1.39
C ARG A 24 -6.40 19.57 -2.27
N PRO A 25 -5.10 19.50 -2.61
CA PRO A 25 -4.54 20.47 -3.55
C PRO A 25 -5.16 20.31 -4.94
N GLU A 26 -5.41 21.42 -5.62
CA GLU A 26 -5.73 21.42 -7.03
C GLU A 26 -4.51 20.95 -7.81
N ILE A 27 -4.68 19.91 -8.62
CA ILE A 27 -3.66 19.39 -9.52
C ILE A 27 -4.17 19.60 -10.93
N GLN A 28 -3.32 20.15 -11.79
CA GLN A 28 -3.61 20.23 -13.21
C GLN A 28 -3.68 18.83 -13.79
N THR A 29 -4.84 18.45 -14.29
CA THR A 29 -5.14 17.14 -14.88
C THR A 29 -5.51 17.26 -16.36
N ASP A 30 -5.41 18.48 -16.92
CA ASP A 30 -5.74 18.75 -18.31
C ASP A 30 -4.79 17.97 -19.24
N GLY A 31 -5.36 17.27 -20.20
CA GLY A 31 -4.59 16.48 -21.18
C GLY A 31 -4.00 15.16 -20.70
N LEU A 32 -4.35 14.65 -19.51
CA LEU A 32 -3.85 13.38 -18.98
C LEU A 32 -4.12 12.16 -19.90
N TYR A 33 -5.16 12.24 -20.73
CA TYR A 33 -5.56 11.18 -21.68
C TYR A 33 -5.42 11.59 -23.15
N GLY A 34 -4.68 12.65 -23.46
CA GLY A 34 -4.64 13.21 -24.81
C GLY A 34 -6.00 13.76 -25.21
N ASP A 35 -6.40 13.55 -26.49
CA ASP A 35 -7.66 14.08 -27.05
C ASP A 35 -8.91 13.23 -26.72
N ALA A 36 -8.79 12.18 -25.91
CA ALA A 36 -9.91 11.31 -25.57
C ALA A 36 -10.76 11.90 -24.44
N GLU A 37 -11.65 12.84 -24.77
CA GLU A 37 -12.73 13.24 -23.89
C GLU A 37 -13.89 12.24 -23.97
N SER A 38 -14.07 11.41 -22.93
CA SER A 38 -15.27 10.59 -22.78
C SER A 38 -16.12 11.10 -21.62
N ALA A 39 -17.37 11.42 -21.92
CA ALA A 39 -18.39 11.77 -20.93
C ALA A 39 -19.03 10.54 -20.28
N ASP A 40 -18.67 9.32 -20.71
CA ASP A 40 -19.28 8.09 -20.23
C ASP A 40 -18.64 7.64 -18.91
N THR A 41 -19.45 7.51 -17.87
CA THR A 41 -19.07 7.08 -16.53
C THR A 41 -19.18 5.55 -16.34
N MET A 42 -19.73 4.83 -17.32
CA MET A 42 -19.83 3.37 -17.33
C MET A 42 -18.51 2.76 -17.79
N THR A 43 -17.60 2.52 -16.86
CA THR A 43 -16.27 1.98 -17.15
C THR A 43 -16.11 0.58 -16.56
N LEU A 44 -15.19 -0.21 -17.13
CA LEU A 44 -14.74 -1.51 -16.57
C LEU A 44 -14.32 -1.41 -15.10
N GLY A 45 -13.85 -0.24 -14.64
CA GLY A 45 -13.47 0.00 -13.26
C GLY A 45 -14.63 -0.06 -12.24
N ASN A 46 -15.88 -0.04 -12.70
CA ASN A 46 -17.07 -0.18 -11.85
C ASN A 46 -17.57 -1.62 -11.75
N LEU A 47 -17.06 -2.53 -12.61
CA LEU A 47 -17.44 -3.93 -12.61
C LEU A 47 -16.70 -4.70 -11.52
N ARG A 48 -17.33 -5.73 -11.00
CA ARG A 48 -16.64 -6.70 -10.16
C ARG A 48 -15.70 -7.54 -11.03
N TRP A 49 -14.57 -7.97 -10.49
CA TRP A 49 -13.61 -8.77 -11.25
C TRP A 49 -14.20 -10.07 -11.80
N GLN A 50 -15.22 -10.67 -11.12
CA GLN A 50 -15.95 -11.84 -11.59
C GLN A 50 -16.79 -11.56 -12.86
N GLU A 51 -17.19 -10.32 -13.07
CA GLU A 51 -17.92 -9.89 -14.27
C GLU A 51 -16.96 -9.64 -15.44
N VAL A 52 -15.70 -9.31 -15.13
CA VAL A 52 -14.65 -9.10 -16.12
C VAL A 52 -14.03 -10.42 -16.56
N PHE A 53 -13.75 -11.31 -15.61
CA PHE A 53 -13.12 -12.61 -15.84
C PHE A 53 -14.16 -13.73 -15.66
N THR A 54 -14.71 -14.23 -16.78
CA THR A 54 -15.82 -15.18 -16.79
C THR A 54 -15.38 -16.64 -16.78
N ASP A 55 -14.10 -16.94 -17.00
CA ASP A 55 -13.55 -18.29 -16.97
C ASP A 55 -13.57 -18.86 -15.53
N PRO A 56 -14.26 -19.99 -15.28
CA PRO A 56 -14.35 -20.57 -13.94
C PRO A 56 -12.99 -21.02 -13.37
N ALA A 57 -12.08 -21.49 -14.21
CA ALA A 57 -10.74 -21.89 -13.78
C ALA A 57 -9.95 -20.67 -13.29
N LEU A 58 -9.99 -19.57 -14.04
CA LEU A 58 -9.36 -18.31 -13.62
C LEU A 58 -10.00 -17.76 -12.33
N GLN A 59 -11.32 -17.81 -12.21
CA GLN A 59 -12.00 -17.36 -10.99
C GLN A 59 -11.54 -18.14 -9.77
N SER A 60 -11.43 -19.46 -9.88
CA SER A 60 -10.94 -20.32 -8.79
C SER A 60 -9.50 -19.97 -8.39
N LEU A 61 -8.61 -19.74 -9.36
CA LEU A 61 -7.23 -19.33 -9.09
C LEU A 61 -7.15 -17.95 -8.41
N ILE A 62 -8.00 -17.01 -8.83
CA ILE A 62 -8.07 -15.69 -8.18
C ILE A 62 -8.54 -15.83 -6.72
N GLU A 63 -9.56 -16.63 -6.46
CA GLU A 63 -10.06 -16.87 -5.09
C GLU A 63 -9.00 -17.54 -4.22
N GLU A 64 -8.28 -18.52 -4.75
CA GLU A 64 -7.16 -19.16 -4.05
C GLU A 64 -6.04 -18.16 -3.75
N GLY A 65 -5.65 -17.34 -4.72
CA GLY A 65 -4.66 -16.28 -4.52
C GLY A 65 -5.09 -15.25 -3.48
N LEU A 66 -6.36 -14.83 -3.50
CA LEU A 66 -6.91 -13.90 -2.50
C LEU A 66 -6.93 -14.50 -1.09
N ALA A 67 -7.03 -15.82 -0.95
CA ALA A 67 -7.00 -16.49 0.34
C ALA A 67 -5.57 -16.69 0.87
N ASN A 68 -4.62 -17.03 0.01
CA ASN A 68 -3.31 -17.56 0.42
C ASN A 68 -2.13 -16.63 0.18
N ASN A 69 -2.28 -15.60 -0.69
CA ASN A 69 -1.15 -14.74 -1.06
C ASN A 69 -0.56 -14.01 0.16
N THR A 70 0.76 -14.16 0.35
CA THR A 70 1.48 -13.63 1.51
C THR A 70 1.58 -12.11 1.52
N ASP A 71 1.66 -11.47 0.34
CA ASP A 71 1.73 -10.01 0.25
C ASP A 71 0.39 -9.37 0.63
N LEU A 72 -0.73 -9.99 0.21
CA LEU A 72 -2.06 -9.55 0.61
C LEU A 72 -2.28 -9.74 2.12
N GLN A 73 -1.88 -10.88 2.68
CA GLN A 73 -1.95 -11.11 4.13
C GLN A 73 -1.08 -10.09 4.89
N SER A 74 0.12 -9.80 4.40
CA SER A 74 0.99 -8.77 4.97
C SER A 74 0.35 -7.38 4.93
N ALA A 75 -0.32 -7.03 3.84
CA ALA A 75 -1.07 -5.77 3.73
C ALA A 75 -2.22 -5.70 4.75
N GLN A 76 -2.95 -6.80 4.99
CA GLN A 76 -3.99 -6.89 6.01
C GLN A 76 -3.44 -6.69 7.44
N TRP A 77 -2.27 -7.24 7.75
CA TRP A 77 -1.62 -7.01 9.04
C TRP A 77 -1.20 -5.54 9.22
N ARG A 78 -0.73 -4.86 8.16
CA ARG A 78 -0.44 -3.42 8.19
C ARG A 78 -1.70 -2.58 8.49
N VAL A 79 -2.88 -3.00 8.01
CA VAL A 79 -4.15 -2.36 8.38
C VAL A 79 -4.41 -2.49 9.87
N LYS A 80 -4.18 -3.67 10.47
CA LYS A 80 -4.33 -3.90 11.91
C LYS A 80 -3.33 -3.10 12.75
N GLU A 81 -2.09 -2.96 12.30
CA GLU A 81 -1.08 -2.09 12.94
C GLU A 81 -1.52 -0.62 12.95
N ALA A 82 -2.03 -0.14 11.82
CA ALA A 82 -2.54 1.23 11.70
C ALA A 82 -3.81 1.45 12.55
N GLU A 83 -4.69 0.46 12.65
CA GLU A 83 -5.85 0.49 13.54
C GLU A 83 -5.44 0.59 15.02
N ALA A 84 -4.46 -0.20 15.44
CA ALA A 84 -3.92 -0.14 16.81
C ALA A 84 -3.28 1.21 17.08
N THR A 85 -2.56 1.79 16.11
CA THR A 85 -2.00 3.14 16.19
C THR A 85 -3.09 4.20 16.34
N LEU A 86 -4.18 4.10 15.59
CA LEU A 86 -5.33 5.00 15.70
C LEU A 86 -6.02 4.85 17.05
N LYS A 87 -6.18 3.62 17.56
CA LYS A 87 -6.74 3.35 18.88
C LYS A 87 -5.86 3.99 19.98
N SER A 88 -4.54 3.83 19.90
CA SER A 88 -3.60 4.47 20.82
C SER A 88 -3.72 6.00 20.77
N ALA A 89 -3.79 6.61 19.59
CA ALA A 89 -3.97 8.06 19.43
C ALA A 89 -5.33 8.57 19.96
N ARG A 90 -6.37 7.74 19.95
CA ARG A 90 -7.66 8.06 20.59
C ARG A 90 -7.57 8.00 22.12
N LEU A 91 -6.88 6.99 22.65
CA LEU A 91 -6.71 6.82 24.10
C LEU A 91 -5.77 7.87 24.71
N ALA A 92 -4.91 8.51 23.91
CA ALA A 92 -4.03 9.59 24.37
C ALA A 92 -4.77 10.83 24.91
N TYR A 93 -6.08 10.93 24.72
CA TYR A 93 -6.92 11.94 25.36
C TYR A 93 -7.31 11.59 26.81
N LEU A 94 -7.09 10.36 27.24
CA LEU A 94 -7.35 9.89 28.60
C LEU A 94 -6.09 10.04 29.45
N PRO A 95 -6.25 10.18 30.79
CA PRO A 95 -5.10 10.17 31.68
C PRO A 95 -4.38 8.82 31.66
N SER A 96 -3.05 8.83 31.71
CA SER A 96 -2.22 7.65 31.94
C SER A 96 -2.06 7.42 33.46
N PHE A 97 -2.03 6.14 33.86
CA PHE A 97 -1.81 5.72 35.24
C PHE A 97 -0.56 4.86 35.31
N ASN A 98 0.34 5.20 36.25
CA ASN A 98 1.57 4.43 36.44
C ASN A 98 1.67 4.02 37.90
N PHE A 99 2.10 2.80 38.18
CA PHE A 99 2.41 2.28 39.48
C PHE A 99 3.93 2.04 39.55
N ALA A 100 4.62 2.81 40.40
CA ALA A 100 6.08 2.80 40.46
C ALA A 100 6.56 2.84 41.94
N PRO A 101 6.53 1.69 42.61
CA PRO A 101 7.06 1.61 43.98
C PRO A 101 8.56 1.93 44.03
N GLN A 102 8.98 2.69 45.03
CA GLN A 102 10.37 3.11 45.23
C GLN A 102 10.77 2.89 46.66
N GLY A 103 12.01 2.49 46.87
CA GLY A 103 12.65 2.48 48.19
C GLY A 103 14.08 2.97 48.06
N SER A 104 14.54 3.77 49.05
CA SER A 104 15.93 4.18 49.10
C SER A 104 16.50 4.05 50.51
N ILE A 105 17.78 3.74 50.55
CA ILE A 105 18.58 3.72 51.75
C ILE A 105 19.74 4.70 51.54
N SER A 106 19.86 5.71 52.36
CA SER A 106 20.93 6.70 52.26
C SER A 106 21.61 6.88 53.63
N SER A 107 22.95 6.96 53.60
CA SER A 107 23.76 7.29 54.74
C SER A 107 24.77 8.34 54.28
N PHE A 108 24.96 9.39 55.06
CA PHE A 108 25.92 10.44 54.81
C PHE A 108 26.94 10.45 55.95
N ASP A 109 28.23 10.40 55.60
CA ASP A 109 29.35 10.41 56.53
C ASP A 109 29.27 9.32 57.64
N ASN A 110 28.86 8.12 57.28
CA ASN A 110 28.65 6.97 58.19
C ASN A 110 27.73 7.24 59.40
N GLN A 111 26.95 8.35 59.36
CA GLN A 111 25.96 8.68 60.34
C GLN A 111 24.60 8.01 60.08
N ASN A 112 23.57 8.38 60.78
CA ASN A 112 22.26 7.75 60.75
C ASN A 112 21.76 7.35 59.36
N THR A 113 21.55 6.08 59.10
CA THR A 113 20.99 5.55 57.89
C THR A 113 19.50 5.90 57.79
N THR A 114 19.14 6.61 56.73
CA THR A 114 17.76 6.94 56.44
C THR A 114 17.17 5.94 55.45
N LYS A 115 16.05 5.34 55.82
CA LYS A 115 15.29 4.40 54.95
C LYS A 115 13.98 5.07 54.55
N THR A 116 13.76 5.24 53.23
CA THR A 116 12.51 5.76 52.71
C THR A 116 11.85 4.77 51.77
N TYR A 117 10.54 4.78 51.75
CA TYR A 117 9.75 4.04 50.80
C TYR A 117 8.56 4.87 50.29
N SER A 118 8.12 4.60 49.08
CA SER A 118 6.94 5.18 48.46
C SER A 118 6.27 4.17 47.53
N ILE A 119 4.98 4.02 47.64
CA ILE A 119 4.15 3.12 46.83
C ILE A 119 3.09 3.97 46.15
N PRO A 120 3.43 4.77 45.13
CA PRO A 120 2.53 5.69 44.47
C PRO A 120 1.82 5.07 43.28
N VAL A 121 0.57 5.48 43.08
CA VAL A 121 -0.08 5.48 41.76
C VAL A 121 -0.07 6.93 41.27
N THR A 122 0.55 7.17 40.14
CA THR A 122 0.59 8.49 39.51
C THR A 122 -0.34 8.55 38.32
N ALA A 123 -1.15 9.61 38.23
CA ALA A 123 -1.96 9.91 37.05
C ALA A 123 -1.33 11.13 36.35
N SER A 124 -1.30 11.08 35.00
CA SER A 124 -0.86 12.19 34.15
C SER A 124 -1.81 12.39 33.01
N TRP A 125 -2.27 13.59 32.79
CA TRP A 125 -3.21 13.93 31.72
C TRP A 125 -2.78 15.22 31.02
N GLN A 126 -2.55 15.10 29.70
CA GLN A 126 -2.22 16.24 28.86
C GLN A 126 -3.49 16.83 28.26
N ILE A 127 -3.67 18.15 28.43
CA ILE A 127 -4.80 18.92 27.90
C ILE A 127 -4.43 19.41 26.47
N ASP A 128 -5.25 19.12 25.49
CA ASP A 128 -4.99 19.42 24.05
C ASP A 128 -5.52 20.82 23.67
N ILE A 129 -4.92 21.88 24.19
CA ILE A 129 -5.33 23.28 23.90
C ILE A 129 -4.88 23.69 22.50
N PHE A 130 -3.68 23.26 22.07
CA PHE A 130 -3.07 23.64 20.80
C PHE A 130 -3.12 22.53 19.76
N ASN A 131 -4.09 21.63 19.87
CA ASN A 131 -4.39 20.55 18.90
C ASN A 131 -3.21 19.59 18.60
N GLY A 132 -2.29 19.40 19.53
CA GLY A 132 -1.19 18.43 19.40
C GLY A 132 -1.71 17.00 19.31
N LEU A 133 -2.56 16.59 20.26
CA LEU A 133 -3.22 15.27 20.28
C LEU A 133 -4.25 15.13 19.14
N THR A 134 -4.97 16.21 18.84
CA THR A 134 -5.94 16.24 17.75
C THR A 134 -5.28 15.99 16.40
N ASN A 135 -4.13 16.63 16.11
CA ASN A 135 -3.39 16.41 14.89
C ASN A 135 -2.72 15.03 14.88
N ALA A 136 -2.24 14.52 16.02
CA ALA A 136 -1.74 13.14 16.13
C ALA A 136 -2.84 12.11 15.79
N LYS A 137 -4.05 12.28 16.31
CA LYS A 137 -5.21 11.43 15.99
C LYS A 137 -5.61 11.53 14.52
N ARG A 138 -5.63 12.73 13.93
CA ARG A 138 -5.94 12.95 12.51
C ARG A 138 -4.89 12.29 11.61
N LYS A 139 -3.61 12.41 11.96
CA LYS A 139 -2.50 11.71 11.29
C LYS A 139 -2.68 10.20 11.35
N ALA A 140 -2.96 9.64 12.53
CA ALA A 140 -3.20 8.20 12.69
C ALA A 140 -4.45 7.72 11.92
N LYS A 141 -5.51 8.55 11.84
CA LYS A 141 -6.69 8.25 11.01
C LYS A 141 -6.34 8.23 9.53
N ALA A 142 -5.50 9.15 9.06
CA ALA A 142 -5.04 9.17 7.67
C ALA A 142 -4.14 7.95 7.37
N LEU A 143 -3.27 7.53 8.31
CA LEU A 143 -2.48 6.30 8.19
C LEU A 143 -3.36 5.05 8.07
N TYR A 144 -4.40 4.95 8.89
CA TYR A 144 -5.35 3.83 8.81
C TYR A 144 -6.08 3.81 7.47
N ALA A 145 -6.56 4.96 6.99
CA ALA A 145 -7.19 5.04 5.67
C ALA A 145 -6.19 4.74 4.53
N GLN A 146 -4.94 5.17 4.63
CA GLN A 146 -3.88 4.83 3.69
C GLN A 146 -3.65 3.33 3.62
N SER A 147 -3.52 2.67 4.78
CA SER A 147 -3.27 1.22 4.82
C SER A 147 -4.42 0.41 4.20
N GLN A 148 -5.67 0.85 4.37
CA GLN A 148 -6.82 0.23 3.70
C GLN A 148 -6.77 0.39 2.18
N GLN A 149 -6.36 1.56 1.67
CA GLN A 149 -6.20 1.77 0.23
C GLN A 149 -5.00 0.97 -0.33
N TYR A 150 -3.93 0.85 0.45
CA TYR A 150 -2.79 0.02 0.08
C TYR A 150 -3.17 -1.47 -0.01
N GLU A 151 -3.93 -2.01 0.95
CA GLU A 151 -4.48 -3.37 0.88
C GLU A 151 -5.32 -3.56 -0.39
N GLN A 152 -6.19 -2.61 -0.71
CA GLN A 152 -7.00 -2.67 -1.92
C GLN A 152 -6.15 -2.62 -3.20
N ALA A 153 -5.08 -1.82 -3.22
CA ALA A 153 -4.15 -1.76 -4.36
C ALA A 153 -3.43 -3.11 -4.55
N VAL A 154 -2.93 -3.72 -3.46
CA VAL A 154 -2.31 -5.05 -3.49
C VAL A 154 -3.29 -6.11 -4.00
N LYS A 155 -4.54 -6.08 -3.54
CA LYS A 155 -5.60 -6.98 -4.01
C LYS A 155 -5.86 -6.84 -5.50
N THR A 156 -5.97 -5.61 -6.00
CA THR A 156 -6.19 -5.35 -7.43
C THR A 156 -5.01 -5.82 -8.27
N GLN A 157 -3.78 -5.54 -7.83
CA GLN A 157 -2.57 -5.98 -8.52
C GLN A 157 -2.43 -7.51 -8.53
N LEU A 158 -2.79 -8.17 -7.43
CA LEU A 158 -2.79 -9.63 -7.34
C LEU A 158 -3.72 -10.25 -8.38
N ILE A 159 -4.97 -9.76 -8.46
CA ILE A 159 -5.95 -10.23 -9.45
C ILE A 159 -5.41 -10.03 -10.88
N ALA A 160 -4.86 -8.86 -11.18
CA ALA A 160 -4.29 -8.57 -12.50
C ALA A 160 -3.10 -9.48 -12.83
N ASN A 161 -2.22 -9.75 -11.87
CA ASN A 161 -1.06 -10.62 -12.08
C ASN A 161 -1.48 -12.07 -12.32
N ILE A 162 -2.44 -12.59 -11.56
CA ILE A 162 -2.98 -13.95 -11.76
C ILE A 162 -3.61 -14.06 -13.16
N ALA A 163 -4.45 -13.09 -13.55
CA ALA A 163 -5.07 -13.08 -14.86
C ALA A 163 -4.02 -13.02 -15.99
N ASN A 164 -3.01 -12.17 -15.89
CA ASN A 164 -1.94 -12.06 -16.88
C ASN A 164 -1.17 -13.37 -17.04
N LEU A 165 -0.81 -14.03 -15.95
CA LEU A 165 -0.10 -15.32 -16.00
C LEU A 165 -1.00 -16.43 -16.57
N TYR A 166 -2.28 -16.43 -16.21
CA TYR A 166 -3.25 -17.38 -16.74
C TYR A 166 -3.41 -17.26 -18.25
N TYR A 167 -3.65 -16.05 -18.77
CA TYR A 167 -3.75 -15.84 -20.22
C TYR A 167 -2.43 -16.07 -20.94
N THR A 168 -1.29 -15.85 -20.29
CA THR A 168 0.01 -16.23 -20.84
C THR A 168 0.14 -17.73 -20.97
N LEU A 169 -0.36 -18.52 -20.00
CA LEU A 169 -0.40 -19.97 -20.11
C LEU A 169 -1.28 -20.44 -21.28
N LEU A 170 -2.49 -19.89 -21.42
CA LEU A 170 -3.38 -20.24 -22.55
C LEU A 170 -2.74 -19.93 -23.89
N MET A 171 -2.05 -18.78 -24.00
CA MET A 171 -1.30 -18.43 -25.22
C MET A 171 -0.17 -19.44 -25.50
N LEU A 172 0.60 -19.82 -24.49
CA LEU A 172 1.70 -20.78 -24.63
C LEU A 172 1.20 -22.18 -25.00
N ASP A 173 0.07 -22.61 -24.45
CA ASP A 173 -0.57 -23.89 -24.82
C ASP A 173 -0.99 -23.91 -26.31
N SER A 174 -1.64 -22.84 -26.74
CA SER A 174 -1.99 -22.69 -28.17
C SER A 174 -0.76 -22.66 -29.07
N GLN A 175 0.29 -21.97 -28.67
CA GLN A 175 1.57 -21.94 -29.39
C GLN A 175 2.24 -23.31 -29.40
N GLN A 176 2.18 -24.09 -28.33
CA GLN A 176 2.69 -25.44 -28.22
C GLN A 176 1.98 -26.38 -29.24
N GLU A 177 0.65 -26.29 -29.31
CA GLU A 177 -0.15 -27.10 -30.22
C GLU A 177 0.23 -26.85 -31.68
N VAL A 178 0.23 -25.57 -32.11
CA VAL A 178 0.61 -25.16 -33.47
C VAL A 178 2.05 -25.59 -33.81
N THR A 179 2.98 -25.44 -32.84
CA THR A 179 4.38 -25.83 -33.02
C THR A 179 4.52 -27.34 -33.12
N ARG A 180 3.75 -28.11 -32.36
CA ARG A 180 3.72 -29.59 -32.43
C ARG A 180 3.20 -30.06 -33.78
N GLU A 181 2.10 -29.50 -34.28
CA GLU A 181 1.59 -29.80 -35.62
C GLU A 181 2.60 -29.45 -36.73
N THR A 182 3.28 -28.30 -36.56
CA THR A 182 4.33 -27.87 -37.50
C THR A 182 5.49 -28.85 -37.49
N ALA A 183 5.93 -29.34 -36.33
CA ALA A 183 6.97 -30.37 -36.23
C ALA A 183 6.58 -31.66 -36.96
N MET A 184 5.34 -32.15 -36.81
CA MET A 184 4.84 -33.33 -37.51
C MET A 184 4.85 -33.13 -39.03
N LYS A 185 4.48 -31.97 -39.54
CA LYS A 185 4.52 -31.66 -40.98
C LYS A 185 5.96 -31.59 -41.51
N TRP A 186 6.89 -31.05 -40.76
CA TRP A 186 8.31 -31.05 -41.12
C TRP A 186 8.89 -32.46 -41.12
N GLU A 187 8.52 -33.33 -40.17
CA GLU A 187 8.92 -34.73 -40.13
C GLU A 187 8.49 -35.46 -41.39
N GLN A 188 7.22 -35.32 -41.82
CA GLN A 188 6.71 -35.88 -43.08
C GLN A 188 7.45 -35.33 -44.31
N SER A 189 7.80 -34.04 -44.26
CA SER A 189 8.57 -33.41 -45.35
C SER A 189 10.01 -33.98 -45.45
N VAL A 190 10.64 -34.24 -44.29
CA VAL A 190 11.96 -34.91 -44.25
C VAL A 190 11.89 -36.33 -44.87
N GLU A 191 10.85 -37.13 -44.52
CA GLU A 191 10.65 -38.46 -45.10
C GLU A 191 10.46 -38.38 -46.61
N THR A 192 9.67 -37.42 -47.10
CA THR A 192 9.46 -37.17 -48.53
C THR A 192 10.78 -36.83 -49.23
N MET A 193 11.58 -35.95 -48.66
CA MET A 193 12.89 -35.57 -49.21
C MET A 193 13.88 -36.73 -49.22
N ARG A 194 13.87 -37.63 -48.25
CA ARG A 194 14.66 -38.85 -48.21
C ARG A 194 14.25 -39.81 -49.32
N ALA A 195 12.93 -39.98 -49.58
CA ALA A 195 12.41 -40.78 -50.67
C ALA A 195 12.80 -40.22 -52.05
N LEU A 196 12.70 -38.88 -52.23
CA LEU A 196 13.13 -38.22 -53.49
C LEU A 196 14.63 -38.33 -53.67
N LYS A 197 15.47 -38.34 -52.69
CA LYS A 197 16.89 -38.59 -52.73
C LYS A 197 17.15 -40.05 -53.24
N ALA A 198 16.45 -41.03 -52.65
CA ALA A 198 16.54 -42.43 -53.07
C ALA A 198 16.15 -42.62 -54.52
N ALA A 199 15.21 -41.81 -55.03
CA ALA A 199 14.80 -41.81 -56.46
C ALA A 199 15.74 -41.00 -57.37
N GLY A 200 16.82 -40.41 -56.83
CA GLY A 200 17.76 -39.59 -57.61
C GLY A 200 17.24 -38.18 -57.96
N MET A 201 16.12 -37.74 -57.41
CA MET A 201 15.46 -36.46 -57.71
C MET A 201 15.95 -35.28 -56.87
N THR A 202 16.73 -35.54 -55.83
CA THR A 202 17.36 -34.50 -54.97
C THR A 202 18.71 -34.99 -54.44
N ASN A 203 19.46 -34.12 -53.79
CA ASN A 203 20.78 -34.39 -53.21
C ASN A 203 20.77 -34.39 -51.66
N GLU A 204 21.89 -34.78 -51.04
CA GLU A 204 22.07 -34.80 -49.57
C GLU A 204 21.87 -33.43 -48.91
N ALA A 205 22.32 -32.35 -49.58
CA ALA A 205 22.17 -31.01 -49.04
C ALA A 205 20.69 -30.60 -48.86
N GLY A 206 19.82 -31.04 -49.84
CA GLY A 206 18.37 -30.82 -49.68
C GLY A 206 17.78 -31.56 -48.49
N VAL A 207 18.15 -32.82 -48.26
CA VAL A 207 17.69 -33.59 -47.10
C VAL A 207 18.17 -32.92 -45.79
N ALA A 208 19.47 -32.59 -45.70
CA ALA A 208 20.05 -31.97 -44.53
C ALA A 208 19.40 -30.62 -44.19
N GLN A 209 18.98 -29.83 -45.18
CA GLN A 209 18.24 -28.58 -44.97
C GLN A 209 16.88 -28.83 -44.32
N TYR A 210 16.11 -29.81 -44.76
CA TYR A 210 14.80 -30.15 -44.21
C TYR A 210 14.93 -30.72 -42.79
N GLU A 211 15.94 -31.57 -42.55
CA GLU A 211 16.28 -32.07 -41.22
C GLU A 211 16.66 -30.92 -40.26
N GLY A 212 17.45 -29.96 -40.72
CA GLY A 212 17.81 -28.76 -39.94
C GLY A 212 16.60 -27.95 -39.55
N ASN A 213 15.63 -27.75 -40.47
CA ASN A 213 14.37 -27.05 -40.16
C ASN A 213 13.51 -27.85 -39.17
N TYR A 214 13.40 -29.17 -39.35
CA TYR A 214 12.70 -30.03 -38.38
C TYR A 214 13.27 -29.91 -36.97
N PHE A 215 14.58 -30.06 -36.83
CA PHE A 215 15.23 -29.94 -35.51
C PHE A 215 15.11 -28.53 -34.91
N ALA A 216 15.10 -27.48 -35.72
CA ALA A 216 14.86 -26.13 -35.25
C ALA A 216 13.45 -25.98 -34.65
N VAL A 217 12.42 -26.54 -35.29
CA VAL A 217 11.04 -26.51 -34.73
C VAL A 217 10.92 -27.37 -33.46
N VAL A 218 11.55 -28.56 -33.44
CA VAL A 218 11.57 -29.41 -32.24
C VAL A 218 12.29 -28.74 -31.08
N ALA A 219 13.38 -28.01 -31.32
CA ALA A 219 14.05 -27.21 -30.30
C ALA A 219 13.14 -26.11 -29.75
N SER A 220 12.44 -25.37 -30.64
CA SER A 220 11.46 -24.35 -30.22
C SER A 220 10.33 -24.93 -29.36
N LEU A 221 9.89 -26.16 -29.63
CA LEU A 221 8.89 -26.84 -28.80
C LEU A 221 9.39 -27.05 -27.36
N ARG A 222 10.67 -27.38 -27.15
CA ARG A 222 11.28 -27.50 -25.82
C ARG A 222 11.37 -26.17 -25.10
N ASP A 223 11.62 -25.09 -25.83
CA ASP A 223 11.63 -23.72 -25.22
C ASP A 223 10.23 -23.33 -24.76
N ILE A 224 9.19 -23.67 -25.53
CA ILE A 224 7.79 -23.43 -25.12
C ILE A 224 7.42 -24.26 -23.87
N GLU A 225 7.77 -25.54 -23.83
CA GLU A 225 7.55 -26.41 -22.67
C GLU A 225 8.23 -25.85 -21.40
N THR A 226 9.43 -25.32 -21.54
CA THR A 226 10.15 -24.65 -20.46
C THR A 226 9.41 -23.40 -20.01
N SER A 227 8.93 -22.58 -20.93
CA SER A 227 8.18 -21.35 -20.65
C SER A 227 6.86 -21.62 -19.93
N ILE A 228 6.14 -22.67 -20.33
CA ILE A 228 4.92 -23.13 -19.64
C ILE A 228 5.24 -23.46 -18.19
N ARG A 229 6.26 -24.29 -17.94
CA ARG A 229 6.62 -24.69 -16.58
C ARG A 229 7.06 -23.51 -15.71
N GLN A 230 7.82 -22.57 -16.27
CA GLN A 230 8.24 -21.36 -15.55
C GLN A 230 7.03 -20.46 -15.21
N THR A 231 6.07 -20.34 -16.11
CA THR A 231 4.85 -19.56 -15.88
C THR A 231 3.95 -20.23 -14.84
N GLU A 232 3.79 -21.56 -14.86
CA GLU A 232 3.10 -22.32 -13.82
C GLU A 232 3.75 -22.11 -12.44
N ASN A 233 5.08 -22.21 -12.37
CA ASN A 233 5.81 -21.98 -11.10
C ASN A 233 5.62 -20.55 -10.58
N SER A 234 5.60 -19.57 -11.47
CA SER A 234 5.35 -18.16 -11.12
C SER A 234 3.94 -17.98 -10.59
N LEU A 235 2.95 -18.64 -11.22
CA LEU A 235 1.56 -18.60 -10.77
C LEU A 235 1.40 -19.30 -9.41
N CYS A 236 1.98 -20.49 -9.21
CA CYS A 236 1.98 -21.18 -7.92
C CYS A 236 2.60 -20.32 -6.80
N SER A 237 3.70 -19.61 -7.10
CA SER A 237 4.33 -18.69 -6.13
C SER A 237 3.39 -17.57 -5.70
N ILE A 238 2.66 -16.98 -6.65
CA ILE A 238 1.69 -15.91 -6.36
C ILE A 238 0.47 -16.46 -5.61
N LEU A 239 0.05 -17.68 -5.92
CA LEU A 239 -1.04 -18.37 -5.21
C LEU A 239 -0.63 -18.82 -3.79
N GLY A 240 0.67 -18.81 -3.47
CA GLY A 240 1.17 -19.30 -2.17
C GLY A 240 1.12 -20.82 -2.03
N ILE A 241 1.20 -21.57 -3.14
CA ILE A 241 1.16 -23.02 -3.19
C ILE A 241 2.47 -23.63 -3.73
N ALA A 242 2.68 -24.91 -3.48
CA ALA A 242 3.83 -25.62 -4.03
C ALA A 242 3.76 -25.74 -5.56
N PRO A 243 4.91 -25.76 -6.27
CA PRO A 243 4.94 -25.90 -7.72
C PRO A 243 4.19 -27.15 -8.20
N GLN A 244 3.21 -26.94 -9.06
CA GLN A 244 2.38 -28.00 -9.66
C GLN A 244 1.89 -27.58 -11.03
N GLN A 245 1.28 -28.50 -11.75
CA GLN A 245 0.57 -28.20 -12.99
C GLN A 245 -0.74 -27.47 -12.66
N ILE A 246 -1.06 -26.42 -13.42
CA ILE A 246 -2.27 -25.61 -13.23
C ILE A 246 -3.34 -26.06 -14.19
N GLU A 247 -4.52 -26.42 -13.66
CA GLU A 247 -5.70 -26.70 -14.45
C GLU A 247 -6.21 -25.41 -15.11
N ARG A 248 -6.49 -25.48 -16.42
CA ARG A 248 -6.89 -24.32 -17.22
C ARG A 248 -7.74 -24.73 -18.44
N GLY A 249 -8.52 -23.76 -18.93
CA GLY A 249 -9.29 -23.91 -20.16
C GLY A 249 -8.43 -23.78 -21.43
N SER A 250 -9.08 -23.50 -22.55
CA SER A 250 -8.40 -23.20 -23.83
C SER A 250 -8.54 -21.72 -24.18
N LEU A 251 -7.62 -21.22 -25.01
CA LEU A 251 -7.64 -19.84 -25.49
C LEU A 251 -8.90 -19.56 -26.33
N ASP A 252 -9.33 -20.51 -27.16
CA ASP A 252 -10.49 -20.36 -28.04
C ASP A 252 -11.83 -20.31 -27.31
N ALA A 253 -11.90 -20.82 -26.07
CA ALA A 253 -13.07 -20.77 -25.23
C ALA A 253 -13.24 -19.42 -24.51
N GLN A 254 -12.24 -18.54 -24.57
CA GLN A 254 -12.26 -17.27 -23.84
C GLN A 254 -13.20 -16.27 -24.53
N GLN A 255 -14.03 -15.64 -23.71
CA GLN A 255 -14.91 -14.54 -24.15
C GLN A 255 -14.34 -13.22 -23.66
N LEU A 256 -13.96 -12.37 -24.60
CA LEU A 256 -13.56 -10.99 -24.29
C LEU A 256 -14.78 -10.08 -24.26
N PRO A 257 -14.82 -9.05 -23.39
CA PRO A 257 -15.86 -8.04 -23.42
C PRO A 257 -15.96 -7.38 -24.81
N GLU A 258 -17.15 -7.37 -25.41
CA GLU A 258 -17.36 -6.85 -26.77
C GLU A 258 -16.99 -5.38 -26.92
N GLN A 259 -17.13 -4.60 -25.86
CA GLN A 259 -16.78 -3.18 -25.85
C GLN A 259 -16.04 -2.81 -24.58
N ILE A 260 -14.79 -2.46 -24.72
CA ILE A 260 -14.08 -1.71 -23.70
C ILE A 260 -14.38 -0.24 -23.99
N VAL A 261 -15.23 0.37 -23.17
CA VAL A 261 -15.55 1.80 -23.30
C VAL A 261 -14.27 2.60 -23.06
N VAL A 262 -13.83 3.26 -24.12
CA VAL A 262 -12.62 4.10 -24.15
C VAL A 262 -12.95 5.43 -23.50
N GLY A 263 -12.24 5.77 -22.45
CA GLY A 263 -12.33 7.06 -21.77
C GLY A 263 -12.70 6.92 -20.29
N VAL A 264 -11.69 6.90 -19.45
CA VAL A 264 -11.88 6.99 -18.00
C VAL A 264 -11.81 8.48 -17.64
N PRO A 265 -12.91 9.13 -17.17
CA PRO A 265 -12.83 10.52 -16.73
C PRO A 265 -11.71 10.69 -15.70
N VAL A 266 -10.95 11.78 -15.79
CA VAL A 266 -9.85 12.10 -14.85
C VAL A 266 -10.31 12.00 -13.39
N GLN A 267 -11.58 12.33 -13.12
CA GLN A 267 -12.19 12.20 -11.80
C GLN A 267 -12.21 10.74 -11.29
N MET A 268 -12.27 9.75 -12.17
CA MET A 268 -12.24 8.34 -11.77
C MET A 268 -10.84 7.85 -11.38
N LEU A 269 -9.78 8.47 -11.89
CA LEU A 269 -8.42 8.20 -11.39
C LEU A 269 -8.31 8.48 -9.90
N SER A 270 -9.03 9.46 -9.40
CA SER A 270 -9.06 9.76 -7.98
C SER A 270 -9.68 8.66 -7.12
N ASN A 271 -10.37 7.69 -7.72
CA ASN A 271 -10.92 6.52 -7.03
C ASN A 271 -9.95 5.32 -7.02
N ARG A 272 -8.86 5.36 -7.78
CA ARG A 272 -7.85 4.30 -7.76
C ARG A 272 -7.23 4.18 -6.36
N PRO A 273 -7.06 2.95 -5.86
CA PRO A 273 -6.52 2.73 -4.52
C PRO A 273 -5.10 3.28 -4.32
N ASP A 274 -4.23 3.20 -5.34
CA ASP A 274 -2.87 3.74 -5.33
C ASP A 274 -2.85 5.27 -5.23
N VAL A 275 -3.70 5.94 -6.00
CA VAL A 275 -3.86 7.41 -5.97
C VAL A 275 -4.42 7.85 -4.60
N ARG A 276 -5.43 7.16 -4.08
CA ARG A 276 -5.98 7.42 -2.74
C ARG A 276 -4.95 7.20 -1.63
N SER A 277 -4.15 6.13 -1.74
CA SER A 277 -3.08 5.86 -0.80
C SER A 277 -2.07 7.02 -0.76
N ALA A 278 -1.66 7.54 -1.92
CA ALA A 278 -0.77 8.69 -2.03
C ALA A 278 -1.39 9.98 -1.46
N GLU A 279 -2.70 10.21 -1.67
CA GLU A 279 -3.42 11.34 -1.06
C GLU A 279 -3.45 11.25 0.46
N TYR A 280 -3.71 10.06 1.03
CA TYR A 280 -3.67 9.85 2.47
C TYR A 280 -2.26 10.00 3.05
N ALA A 281 -1.20 9.68 2.30
CA ALA A 281 0.18 9.96 2.69
C ALA A 281 0.43 11.49 2.79
N LEU A 282 -0.05 12.26 1.82
CA LEU A 282 0.00 13.72 1.87
C LEU A 282 -0.80 14.28 3.07
N MET A 283 -1.97 13.73 3.32
CA MET A 283 -2.79 14.11 4.48
C MET A 283 -2.07 13.83 5.81
N GLN A 284 -1.34 12.72 5.93
CA GLN A 284 -0.50 12.42 7.09
C GLN A 284 0.61 13.45 7.27
N ALA A 285 1.33 13.79 6.20
CA ALA A 285 2.40 14.80 6.23
C ALA A 285 1.86 16.19 6.63
N TYR A 286 0.66 16.55 6.15
CA TYR A 286 -0.03 17.77 6.57
C TYR A 286 -0.31 17.81 8.08
N TYR A 287 -0.88 16.72 8.63
CA TYR A 287 -1.15 16.65 10.07
C TYR A 287 0.12 16.50 10.90
N ALA A 288 1.19 15.89 10.38
CA ALA A 288 2.50 15.86 11.02
C ALA A 288 3.11 17.28 11.13
N THR A 289 3.00 18.08 10.06
CA THR A 289 3.41 19.49 10.06
C THR A 289 2.62 20.30 11.10
N SER A 290 1.31 20.08 11.18
CA SER A 290 0.43 20.74 12.17
C SER A 290 0.77 20.30 13.59
N GLN A 291 1.06 19.02 13.81
CA GLN A 291 1.52 18.49 15.11
C GLN A 291 2.87 19.10 15.52
N ALA A 292 3.83 19.21 14.60
CA ALA A 292 5.12 19.84 14.89
C ALA A 292 4.98 21.32 15.24
N ARG A 293 4.04 22.03 14.62
CA ARG A 293 3.72 23.43 14.97
C ARG A 293 3.14 23.54 16.37
N SER A 294 2.33 22.59 16.84
CA SER A 294 1.78 22.62 18.19
C SER A 294 2.86 22.55 19.27
N ALA A 295 4.02 21.94 18.99
CA ALA A 295 5.16 21.88 19.91
C ALA A 295 5.87 23.24 20.10
N LEU A 296 5.51 24.28 19.35
CA LEU A 296 5.99 25.66 19.57
C LEU A 296 5.16 26.41 20.65
N TYR A 297 4.01 25.88 21.03
CA TYR A 297 3.08 26.48 22.00
C TYR A 297 3.19 25.81 23.37
N PRO A 298 2.64 26.44 24.43
CA PRO A 298 2.63 25.85 25.75
C PRO A 298 1.90 24.52 25.80
N SER A 299 2.41 23.57 26.58
CA SER A 299 1.68 22.35 26.95
C SER A 299 1.18 22.45 28.37
N ILE A 300 -0.05 21.96 28.64
CA ILE A 300 -0.65 21.89 29.97
C ILE A 300 -0.79 20.41 30.31
N THR A 301 -0.21 20.05 31.46
CA THR A 301 -0.31 18.73 32.05
C THR A 301 -0.89 18.79 33.45
N LEU A 302 -1.94 18.01 33.66
CA LEU A 302 -2.44 17.76 35.01
C LEU A 302 -1.85 16.46 35.53
N SER A 303 -1.30 16.48 36.74
CA SER A 303 -0.75 15.29 37.38
C SER A 303 -1.33 15.11 38.76
N GLY A 304 -1.44 13.87 39.19
CA GLY A 304 -1.86 13.54 40.55
C GLY A 304 -1.12 12.29 41.02
N THR A 305 -0.87 12.23 42.32
CA THR A 305 -0.28 11.07 42.96
C THR A 305 -1.12 10.67 44.16
N ALA A 306 -1.46 9.40 44.25
CA ALA A 306 -2.07 8.79 45.41
C ALA A 306 -1.21 7.59 45.84
N GLY A 307 -0.77 7.57 47.10
CA GLY A 307 0.11 6.48 47.50
C GLY A 307 0.45 6.50 48.97
N TRP A 308 1.12 5.45 49.39
CA TRP A 308 1.60 5.30 50.77
C TRP A 308 3.10 5.59 50.81
N THR A 309 3.52 6.46 51.73
CA THR A 309 4.94 6.83 51.86
C THR A 309 5.31 7.14 53.28
N ASN A 310 6.57 6.89 53.68
CA ASN A 310 7.12 7.35 54.90
C ASN A 310 7.93 8.66 54.78
N SER A 311 8.04 9.21 53.55
CA SER A 311 8.77 10.44 53.28
C SER A 311 7.88 11.45 52.57
N ALA A 312 7.63 12.60 53.18
CA ALA A 312 6.88 13.72 52.64
C ALA A 312 7.73 14.99 52.75
N GLY A 313 8.44 15.35 51.71
CA GLY A 313 9.39 16.46 51.72
C GLY A 313 10.58 16.19 52.67
N ALA A 314 10.82 17.09 53.60
CA ALA A 314 11.90 16.94 54.59
C ALA A 314 11.51 16.06 55.78
N MET A 315 10.27 15.57 55.86
CA MET A 315 9.77 14.85 57.03
C MET A 315 9.71 13.34 56.72
N ILE A 316 10.27 12.54 57.64
CA ILE A 316 10.18 11.08 57.62
C ILE A 316 9.31 10.64 58.79
N VAL A 317 8.24 9.90 58.45
CA VAL A 317 7.25 9.41 59.43
C VAL A 317 7.18 7.89 59.34
N ASN A 318 7.31 7.19 60.46
CA ASN A 318 7.21 5.75 60.54
C ASN A 318 6.15 5.32 61.58
N PRO A 319 5.11 4.52 61.25
CA PRO A 319 4.79 4.04 59.89
C PRO A 319 4.37 5.15 58.95
N GLY A 320 4.56 4.95 57.62
CA GLY A 320 4.19 5.90 56.58
C GLY A 320 2.68 6.15 56.53
N LYS A 321 2.28 7.20 55.81
CA LYS A 321 0.89 7.65 55.67
C LYS A 321 0.49 7.80 54.20
N LEU A 322 -0.80 7.87 53.96
CA LEU A 322 -1.37 8.20 52.66
C LEU A 322 -0.95 9.62 52.23
N LEU A 323 -0.35 9.71 51.04
CA LEU A 323 -0.03 10.97 50.38
C LEU A 323 -0.95 11.15 49.17
N LEU A 324 -1.63 12.28 49.11
CA LEU A 324 -2.42 12.72 47.97
C LEU A 324 -1.86 14.05 47.48
N THR A 325 -1.50 14.10 46.19
CA THR A 325 -1.06 15.34 45.56
C THR A 325 -1.79 15.54 44.23
N ALA A 326 -2.05 16.79 43.87
CA ALA A 326 -2.55 17.19 42.56
C ALA A 326 -1.80 18.45 42.14
N ALA A 327 -1.33 18.49 40.91
CA ALA A 327 -0.59 19.60 40.34
C ALA A 327 -1.00 19.85 38.89
N GLY A 328 -1.03 21.11 38.50
CA GLY A 328 -1.11 21.53 37.11
C GLY A 328 0.21 22.19 36.72
N SER A 329 0.78 21.76 35.60
CA SER A 329 2.00 22.36 35.06
C SER A 329 1.73 22.94 33.68
N LEU A 330 2.30 24.13 33.42
CA LEU A 330 2.33 24.77 32.12
C LEU A 330 3.79 24.85 31.69
N LEU A 331 4.14 24.19 30.60
CA LEU A 331 5.48 24.22 30.07
C LEU A 331 5.48 24.92 28.70
N GLN A 332 6.19 26.05 28.59
CA GLN A 332 6.44 26.77 27.36
C GLN A 332 7.92 26.66 27.00
N PRO A 333 8.31 26.01 25.89
CA PRO A 333 9.67 26.05 25.43
C PRO A 333 10.03 27.48 24.96
N ILE A 334 11.00 28.11 25.61
CA ILE A 334 11.50 29.45 25.25
C ILE A 334 12.66 29.26 24.24
N PHE A 335 13.61 28.41 24.58
CA PHE A 335 14.76 28.09 23.76
C PHE A 335 15.19 26.64 23.98
N ASN A 336 15.27 25.85 22.89
CA ASN A 336 15.73 24.47 22.90
C ASN A 336 16.73 24.24 21.74
N ALA A 337 17.73 25.10 21.62
CA ALA A 337 18.74 25.05 20.56
C ALA A 337 18.16 24.99 19.13
N GLY A 338 16.96 25.55 18.91
CA GLY A 338 16.31 25.59 17.60
C GLY A 338 15.58 24.31 17.19
N ALA A 339 15.61 23.24 17.99
CA ALA A 339 15.09 21.92 17.64
C ALA A 339 13.60 21.94 17.18
N ASN A 340 12.71 22.62 17.90
CA ASN A 340 11.30 22.70 17.52
C ASN A 340 11.08 23.42 16.19
N ARG A 341 11.86 24.49 15.92
CA ARG A 341 11.78 25.21 14.64
C ARG A 341 12.33 24.37 13.48
N ALA A 342 13.43 23.64 13.71
CA ALA A 342 13.98 22.70 12.74
C ALA A 342 12.97 21.60 12.42
N GLN A 343 12.33 21.03 13.43
CA GLN A 343 11.30 20.00 13.25
C GLN A 343 10.13 20.49 12.39
N VAL A 344 9.65 21.72 12.59
CA VAL A 344 8.59 22.29 11.73
C VAL A 344 9.07 22.44 10.28
N LYS A 345 10.32 22.86 10.06
CA LYS A 345 10.89 22.97 8.70
C LYS A 345 11.00 21.60 8.04
N ILE A 346 11.48 20.59 8.76
CA ILE A 346 11.58 19.21 8.29
C ILE A 346 10.20 18.67 7.88
N MET A 347 9.20 18.77 8.77
CA MET A 347 7.85 18.31 8.48
C MET A 347 7.21 19.04 7.29
N LYS A 348 7.51 20.34 7.13
CA LYS A 348 7.03 21.11 5.98
C LYS A 348 7.69 20.65 4.67
N ALA A 349 8.99 20.35 4.67
CA ALA A 349 9.69 19.80 3.51
C ALA A 349 9.10 18.43 3.13
N GLN A 350 8.89 17.54 4.10
CA GLN A 350 8.25 16.24 3.88
C GLN A 350 6.81 16.36 3.37
N GLN A 351 6.08 17.41 3.76
CA GLN A 351 4.75 17.68 3.22
C GLN A 351 4.80 18.07 1.74
N GLU A 352 5.78 18.88 1.31
CA GLU A 352 5.96 19.21 -0.11
C GLU A 352 6.43 17.98 -0.91
N GLU A 353 7.32 17.15 -0.37
CA GLU A 353 7.71 15.86 -0.98
C GLU A 353 6.49 14.95 -1.18
N ALA A 354 5.64 14.82 -0.17
CA ALA A 354 4.42 14.02 -0.27
C ALA A 354 3.42 14.58 -1.30
N LYS A 355 3.37 15.91 -1.47
CA LYS A 355 2.56 16.57 -2.50
C LYS A 355 3.07 16.24 -3.90
N LEU A 356 4.38 16.32 -4.11
CA LEU A 356 5.02 15.96 -5.40
C LEU A 356 4.81 14.47 -5.71
N SER A 357 4.94 13.60 -4.71
CA SER A 357 4.67 12.15 -4.86
C SER A 357 3.21 11.87 -5.25
N PHE A 358 2.25 12.58 -4.65
CA PHE A 358 0.84 12.45 -5.02
C PHE A 358 0.59 12.91 -6.47
N GLN A 359 1.18 14.04 -6.90
CA GLN A 359 1.11 14.51 -8.28
C GLN A 359 1.69 13.48 -9.25
N GLN A 360 2.87 12.94 -8.96
CA GLN A 360 3.52 11.94 -9.81
C GLN A 360 2.69 10.64 -9.91
N THR A 361 2.10 10.20 -8.80
CA THR A 361 1.22 9.01 -8.80
C THR A 361 0.02 9.22 -9.72
N LEU A 362 -0.58 10.40 -9.71
CA LEU A 362 -1.70 10.73 -10.58
C LEU A 362 -1.30 10.74 -12.07
N LEU A 363 -0.14 11.33 -12.39
CA LEU A 363 0.41 11.33 -13.76
C LEU A 363 0.71 9.91 -14.25
N ASN A 364 1.33 9.09 -13.40
CA ASN A 364 1.62 7.69 -13.73
C ASN A 364 0.34 6.89 -13.97
N ALA A 365 -0.69 7.10 -13.16
CA ALA A 365 -1.99 6.45 -13.33
C ALA A 365 -2.66 6.83 -14.66
N GLY A 366 -2.56 8.10 -15.08
CA GLY A 366 -3.04 8.56 -16.38
C GLY A 366 -2.28 7.92 -17.54
N ALA A 367 -0.94 7.91 -17.47
CA ALA A 367 -0.08 7.29 -18.47
C ALA A 367 -0.35 5.78 -18.61
N GLU A 368 -0.55 5.07 -17.50
CA GLU A 368 -0.86 3.63 -17.49
C GLU A 368 -2.17 3.34 -18.24
N VAL A 369 -3.23 4.11 -17.98
CA VAL A 369 -4.51 3.94 -18.67
C VAL A 369 -4.37 4.23 -20.17
N ASN A 370 -3.69 5.31 -20.54
CA ASN A 370 -3.46 5.66 -21.95
C ASN A 370 -2.66 4.58 -22.68
N ASN A 371 -1.59 4.06 -22.07
CA ASN A 371 -0.80 2.97 -22.62
C ASN A 371 -1.64 1.70 -22.79
N ALA A 372 -2.45 1.31 -21.80
CA ALA A 372 -3.30 0.15 -21.87
C ALA A 372 -4.34 0.25 -23.00
N LEU A 373 -4.98 1.42 -23.16
CA LEU A 373 -5.92 1.67 -24.25
C LEU A 373 -5.25 1.54 -25.63
N THR A 374 -4.09 2.17 -25.80
CA THR A 374 -3.31 2.10 -27.04
C THR A 374 -2.90 0.67 -27.37
N GLN A 375 -2.44 -0.09 -26.38
CA GLN A 375 -2.08 -1.50 -26.54
C GLN A 375 -3.28 -2.35 -26.96
N TYR A 376 -4.44 -2.14 -26.34
CA TYR A 376 -5.66 -2.86 -26.69
C TYR A 376 -6.11 -2.58 -28.12
N GLN A 377 -6.16 -1.30 -28.53
CA GLN A 377 -6.55 -0.89 -29.89
C GLN A 377 -5.61 -1.47 -30.95
N ASN A 378 -4.29 -1.40 -30.70
CA ASN A 378 -3.28 -1.94 -31.60
C ASN A 378 -3.32 -3.48 -31.66
N ALA A 379 -3.56 -4.15 -30.53
CA ALA A 379 -3.69 -5.62 -30.52
C ALA A 379 -4.89 -6.07 -31.35
N ARG A 380 -6.04 -5.41 -31.22
CA ARG A 380 -7.24 -5.69 -32.01
C ARG A 380 -7.00 -5.48 -33.50
N ALA A 381 -6.48 -4.31 -33.89
CA ALA A 381 -6.15 -4.03 -35.29
C ALA A 381 -5.14 -5.02 -35.88
N LYS A 382 -4.14 -5.44 -35.10
CA LYS A 382 -3.16 -6.45 -35.51
C LYS A 382 -3.79 -7.84 -35.72
N THR A 383 -4.77 -8.20 -34.88
CA THR A 383 -5.50 -9.47 -35.06
C THR A 383 -6.24 -9.48 -36.37
N ASP A 384 -7.00 -8.41 -36.71
CA ASP A 384 -7.73 -8.29 -37.98
C ASP A 384 -6.78 -8.39 -39.21
N LEU A 385 -5.61 -7.72 -39.15
CA LEU A 385 -4.59 -7.80 -40.21
C LEU A 385 -3.99 -9.20 -40.35
N ARG A 386 -3.82 -9.94 -39.23
CA ARG A 386 -3.29 -11.32 -39.29
C ARG A 386 -4.29 -12.33 -39.86
N ILE A 387 -5.58 -12.14 -39.55
CA ILE A 387 -6.65 -12.95 -40.18
C ILE A 387 -6.62 -12.75 -41.68
N ASN A 388 -6.62 -11.50 -42.18
CA ASN A 388 -6.54 -11.18 -43.60
C ASN A 388 -5.24 -11.67 -44.28
N GLN A 389 -4.16 -11.91 -43.54
CA GLN A 389 -2.90 -12.45 -44.05
C GLN A 389 -2.98 -13.97 -44.33
N ILE A 390 -3.87 -14.67 -43.61
CA ILE A 390 -3.99 -16.14 -43.67
C ILE A 390 -5.02 -16.56 -44.75
N GLU A 391 -6.04 -15.71 -45.00
CA GLU A 391 -6.98 -15.86 -46.12
C GLU A 391 -6.30 -15.58 -47.48
#